data_290476a033f5cfbb7a19e1f809d0bdd4
#
_entry.id   290476a033f5cfbb7a19e1f809d0bdd4
#
_cell.length_a   1.000
_cell.length_b   1.000
_cell.length_c   1.000
_cell.angle_alpha   90.00
_cell.angle_beta   90.00
_cell.angle_gamma   90.00
#
_symmetry.space_group_name_H-M   'P 1'
#
loop_
_entity.id
_entity.type
_entity.pdbx_description
1 polymer ?
#
loop_
_entity_poly.entity_id
_entity_poly.type
_entity_poly.pdbx_seq_one_letter_code
_entity_poly.pdbx_strand_id
1 'polypeptide(L)'
;MDHAKVNGVELEYEVVGSGEPMLFIHGAHIADALQPLVAEPALERFQRIRYHRRGLGGSTRPVETAPTSVGVQAQDAVGLLDHLGADRAHVVGHSFGGAIALELAAQHPTRVASLVLLEPMFLTTPAGAAFARILAPLIDRYQVGDAEGAVHGFLALVGDRNWHAIIEQTVPGAVAQAVKDAATFFETEVPGAPSWTFGPKQAAAITCPVLSVLGSRSSPLFVEGRQLLHAWFPACQDADILGATHLLQMQAPKSVAAAITAFL
;
A
#
# COMPACT_ATOMS: atom_id res chain seq x y z
N MET A 1 15.97 9.95 -6.64
CA MET A 1 15.76 8.83 -5.71
C MET A 1 17.05 8.04 -5.61
N ASP A 2 17.31 7.46 -4.42
CA ASP A 2 18.47 6.63 -4.14
C ASP A 2 18.12 5.14 -4.28
N HIS A 3 19.12 4.23 -4.16
CA HIS A 3 18.92 2.79 -4.30
C HIS A 3 19.52 2.04 -3.12
N ALA A 4 18.80 1.02 -2.62
CA ALA A 4 19.22 0.15 -1.54
C ALA A 4 19.14 -1.33 -1.97
N LYS A 5 20.23 -2.08 -1.76
CA LYS A 5 20.22 -3.54 -1.97
C LYS A 5 19.70 -4.21 -0.71
N VAL A 6 18.50 -4.75 -0.78
CA VAL A 6 17.83 -5.43 0.32
C VAL A 6 17.16 -6.71 -0.18
N ASN A 7 17.22 -7.77 0.62
CA ASN A 7 16.48 -9.00 0.38
C ASN A 7 16.49 -9.51 -1.08
N GLY A 8 17.68 -9.43 -1.73
CA GLY A 8 17.90 -9.91 -3.09
C GLY A 8 17.39 -9.02 -4.24
N VAL A 9 16.92 -7.82 -3.93
CA VAL A 9 16.49 -6.80 -4.92
C VAL A 9 17.18 -5.47 -4.64
N GLU A 10 17.16 -4.57 -5.61
CA GLU A 10 17.53 -3.17 -5.44
C GLU A 10 16.25 -2.34 -5.41
N LEU A 11 15.96 -1.71 -4.27
CA LEU A 11 14.80 -0.84 -4.09
C LEU A 11 15.20 0.61 -4.36
N GLU A 12 14.40 1.28 -5.18
CA GLU A 12 14.47 2.72 -5.34
C GLU A 12 13.69 3.39 -4.21
N TYR A 13 14.30 4.37 -3.54
CA TYR A 13 13.68 5.04 -2.39
C TYR A 13 14.01 6.54 -2.34
N GLU A 14 13.25 7.27 -1.56
CA GLU A 14 13.48 8.66 -1.23
C GLU A 14 13.31 8.90 0.26
N VAL A 15 14.19 9.71 0.84
CA VAL A 15 14.09 10.20 2.21
C VAL A 15 13.99 11.71 2.19
N VAL A 16 12.94 12.26 2.81
CA VAL A 16 12.70 13.71 2.87
C VAL A 16 12.51 14.15 4.31
N GLY A 17 13.21 15.22 4.69
CA GLY A 17 13.11 15.77 6.04
C GLY A 17 13.94 15.01 7.07
N SER A 18 13.69 15.32 8.33
CA SER A 18 14.36 14.75 9.49
C SER A 18 13.34 14.60 10.64
N GLY A 19 13.70 13.84 11.66
CA GLY A 19 12.82 13.56 12.80
C GLY A 19 12.54 12.07 12.93
N GLU A 20 11.42 11.70 13.54
CA GLU A 20 11.04 10.30 13.68
C GLU A 20 10.75 9.68 12.30
N PRO A 21 11.27 8.46 12.02
CA PRO A 21 11.07 7.81 10.73
C PRO A 21 9.58 7.48 10.50
N MET A 22 9.09 7.80 9.28
CA MET A 22 7.77 7.43 8.81
C MET A 22 7.91 6.76 7.44
N LEU A 23 7.62 5.45 7.40
CA LEU A 23 7.72 4.63 6.20
C LEU A 23 6.38 4.57 5.47
N PHE A 24 6.38 4.84 4.18
CA PHE A 24 5.21 4.80 3.30
C PHE A 24 5.29 3.64 2.34
N ILE A 25 4.29 2.75 2.39
CA ILE A 25 4.19 1.53 1.57
C ILE A 25 2.99 1.67 0.63
N HIS A 26 3.26 1.84 -0.67
CA HIS A 26 2.22 2.06 -1.67
C HIS A 26 1.44 0.78 -2.03
N GLY A 27 0.27 0.95 -2.63
CA GLY A 27 -0.61 -0.12 -3.11
C GLY A 27 -0.15 -0.75 -4.41
N ALA A 28 -1.07 -1.44 -5.11
CA ALA A 28 -0.82 -2.05 -6.40
C ALA A 28 -0.64 -1.00 -7.51
N HIS A 29 0.11 -1.35 -8.56
CA HIS A 29 0.35 -0.64 -9.80
C HIS A 29 1.06 0.72 -9.71
N ILE A 30 0.58 1.68 -8.89
CA ILE A 30 1.10 3.05 -8.90
C ILE A 30 2.19 3.21 -7.84
N ALA A 31 3.45 3.15 -8.24
CA ALA A 31 4.60 3.21 -7.33
C ALA A 31 4.68 4.55 -6.58
N ASP A 32 4.34 5.66 -7.25
CA ASP A 32 4.33 7.01 -6.68
C ASP A 32 2.99 7.43 -6.04
N ALA A 33 2.06 6.49 -5.80
CA ALA A 33 0.72 6.79 -5.28
C ALA A 33 0.71 7.60 -3.98
N LEU A 34 1.74 7.50 -3.17
CA LEU A 34 1.85 8.18 -1.87
C LEU A 34 2.67 9.47 -1.94
N GLN A 35 3.26 9.82 -3.10
CA GLN A 35 4.05 11.04 -3.26
C GLN A 35 3.29 12.33 -2.85
N PRO A 36 2.00 12.52 -3.24
CA PRO A 36 1.25 13.71 -2.82
C PRO A 36 1.07 13.80 -1.31
N LEU A 37 0.85 12.67 -0.65
CA LEU A 37 0.72 12.59 0.81
C LEU A 37 2.06 12.88 1.50
N VAL A 38 3.16 12.29 1.01
CA VAL A 38 4.51 12.51 1.53
C VAL A 38 4.92 13.99 1.45
N ALA A 39 4.44 14.72 0.44
CA ALA A 39 4.74 16.12 0.23
C ALA A 39 3.94 17.08 1.14
N GLU A 40 2.97 16.58 1.93
CA GLU A 40 2.12 17.44 2.75
C GLU A 40 2.90 18.11 3.90
N PRO A 41 2.78 19.44 4.06
CA PRO A 41 3.48 20.19 5.11
C PRO A 41 3.19 19.68 6.52
N ALA A 42 2.01 19.15 6.77
CA ALA A 42 1.65 18.58 8.07
C ALA A 42 2.56 17.41 8.51
N LEU A 43 3.26 16.78 7.58
CA LEU A 43 4.17 15.66 7.84
C LEU A 43 5.65 16.10 7.91
N GLU A 44 5.98 17.39 7.78
CA GLU A 44 7.38 17.88 7.71
C GLU A 44 8.20 17.58 8.98
N ARG A 45 7.54 17.39 10.12
CA ARG A 45 8.21 17.02 11.38
C ARG A 45 8.79 15.59 11.39
N PHE A 46 8.46 14.76 10.39
CA PHE A 46 8.92 13.38 10.26
C PHE A 46 10.00 13.25 9.20
N GLN A 47 10.89 12.27 9.38
CA GLN A 47 11.72 11.74 8.31
C GLN A 47 10.85 10.82 7.45
N ARG A 48 10.41 11.31 6.30
CA ARG A 48 9.47 10.62 5.41
C ARG A 48 10.25 9.74 4.44
N ILE A 49 10.04 8.42 4.54
CA ILE A 49 10.71 7.40 3.75
C ILE A 49 9.65 6.79 2.82
N ARG A 50 9.77 6.99 1.51
CA ARG A 50 8.96 6.28 0.52
C ARG A 50 9.86 5.45 -0.38
N TYR A 51 9.35 4.35 -0.90
CA TYR A 51 10.10 3.49 -1.81
C TYR A 51 9.16 2.86 -2.84
N HIS A 52 9.71 2.49 -3.97
CA HIS A 52 9.04 1.64 -4.94
C HIS A 52 9.21 0.18 -4.49
N ARG A 53 8.10 -0.56 -4.37
CA ARG A 53 8.15 -1.98 -4.01
C ARG A 53 8.82 -2.77 -5.13
N ARG A 54 9.35 -3.95 -4.82
CA ARG A 54 10.05 -4.82 -5.78
C ARG A 54 9.28 -4.95 -7.10
N GLY A 55 9.98 -4.73 -8.23
CA GLY A 55 9.43 -4.84 -9.56
C GLY A 55 8.52 -3.70 -10.01
N LEU A 56 8.42 -2.63 -9.24
CA LEU A 56 7.61 -1.44 -9.56
C LEU A 56 8.50 -0.19 -9.61
N GLY A 57 8.15 0.75 -10.50
CA GLY A 57 8.90 1.99 -10.69
C GLY A 57 10.37 1.73 -11.02
N GLY A 58 11.30 2.35 -10.28
CA GLY A 58 12.74 2.16 -10.45
C GLY A 58 13.34 1.00 -9.65
N SER A 59 12.53 0.24 -8.91
CA SER A 59 13.01 -0.94 -8.18
C SER A 59 13.17 -2.15 -9.09
N THR A 60 14.22 -2.95 -8.86
CA THR A 60 14.49 -4.12 -9.70
C THR A 60 13.42 -5.19 -9.55
N ARG A 61 13.07 -5.79 -10.67
CA ARG A 61 12.24 -7.00 -10.69
C ARG A 61 13.13 -8.21 -10.37
N PRO A 62 12.72 -9.10 -9.46
CA PRO A 62 13.42 -10.35 -9.24
C PRO A 62 13.58 -11.13 -10.56
N VAL A 63 14.73 -11.77 -10.76
CA VAL A 63 15.00 -12.59 -11.96
C VAL A 63 14.07 -13.80 -12.03
N GLU A 64 13.71 -14.34 -10.87
CA GLU A 64 12.75 -15.43 -10.75
C GLU A 64 11.33 -14.87 -10.73
N THR A 65 10.48 -15.36 -11.63
CA THR A 65 9.05 -14.99 -11.71
C THR A 65 8.19 -15.75 -10.68
N ALA A 66 8.77 -16.14 -9.55
CA ALA A 66 8.03 -16.81 -8.49
C ALA A 66 6.98 -15.85 -7.87
N PRO A 67 5.82 -16.38 -7.43
CA PRO A 67 4.84 -15.58 -6.71
C PRO A 67 5.47 -14.86 -5.53
N THR A 68 5.26 -13.55 -5.45
CA THR A 68 5.80 -12.72 -4.36
C THR A 68 4.78 -12.62 -3.24
N SER A 69 5.11 -13.16 -2.07
CA SER A 69 4.22 -13.07 -0.91
C SER A 69 4.26 -11.70 -0.25
N VAL A 70 3.21 -11.37 0.49
CA VAL A 70 3.15 -10.18 1.37
C VAL A 70 4.31 -10.21 2.38
N GLY A 71 4.64 -11.39 2.93
CA GLY A 71 5.75 -11.56 3.86
C GLY A 71 7.12 -11.21 3.27
N VAL A 72 7.39 -11.59 2.02
CA VAL A 72 8.64 -11.20 1.33
C VAL A 72 8.74 -9.69 1.20
N GLN A 73 7.65 -9.01 0.85
CA GLN A 73 7.62 -7.55 0.73
C GLN A 73 7.69 -6.83 2.10
N ALA A 74 7.20 -7.47 3.17
CA ALA A 74 7.41 -6.99 4.54
C ALA A 74 8.90 -7.05 4.94
N GLN A 75 9.62 -8.13 4.55
CA GLN A 75 11.06 -8.20 4.74
C GLN A 75 11.84 -7.16 3.94
N ASP A 76 11.38 -6.78 2.76
CA ASP A 76 11.96 -5.66 1.99
C ASP A 76 11.86 -4.34 2.75
N ALA A 77 10.69 -4.08 3.33
CA ALA A 77 10.46 -2.88 4.13
C ALA A 77 11.37 -2.84 5.37
N VAL A 78 11.54 -3.97 6.06
CA VAL A 78 12.48 -4.09 7.18
C VAL A 78 13.91 -3.87 6.72
N GLY A 79 14.34 -4.52 5.63
CA GLY A 79 15.67 -4.36 5.06
C GLY A 79 15.98 -2.91 4.64
N LEU A 80 14.98 -2.17 4.15
CA LEU A 80 15.14 -0.75 3.85
C LEU A 80 15.32 0.08 5.13
N LEU A 81 14.54 -0.19 6.19
CA LEU A 81 14.73 0.46 7.49
C LEU A 81 16.13 0.17 8.07
N ASP A 82 16.62 -1.06 7.94
CA ASP A 82 17.97 -1.45 8.39
C ASP A 82 19.05 -0.71 7.59
N HIS A 83 18.89 -0.62 6.26
CA HIS A 83 19.80 0.13 5.39
C HIS A 83 19.90 1.61 5.79
N LEU A 84 18.78 2.19 6.23
CA LEU A 84 18.69 3.59 6.65
C LEU A 84 19.06 3.82 8.12
N GLY A 85 19.37 2.77 8.88
CA GLY A 85 19.65 2.86 10.31
C GLY A 85 18.44 3.28 11.15
N ALA A 86 17.21 3.02 10.65
CA ALA A 86 15.97 3.33 11.34
C ALA A 86 15.51 2.11 12.16
N ASP A 87 15.80 2.11 13.46
CA ASP A 87 15.42 1.01 14.35
C ASP A 87 13.91 0.83 14.46
N ARG A 88 13.15 1.92 14.37
CA ARG A 88 11.69 1.94 14.50
C ARG A 88 11.10 3.05 13.65
N ALA A 89 9.91 2.80 13.07
CA ALA A 89 9.21 3.78 12.23
C ALA A 89 7.70 3.78 12.49
N HIS A 90 7.05 4.93 12.24
CA HIS A 90 5.62 4.96 11.95
C HIS A 90 5.42 4.36 10.56
N VAL A 91 4.47 3.45 10.38
CA VAL A 91 4.27 2.77 9.10
C VAL A 91 2.90 3.16 8.52
N VAL A 92 2.91 3.71 7.33
CA VAL A 92 1.72 4.08 6.57
C VAL A 92 1.60 3.15 5.37
N GLY A 93 0.57 2.32 5.34
CA GLY A 93 0.34 1.37 4.25
C GLY A 93 -0.97 1.62 3.53
N HIS A 94 -0.94 1.71 2.19
CA HIS A 94 -2.13 1.88 1.36
C HIS A 94 -2.48 0.58 0.62
N SER A 95 -3.75 0.16 0.67
CA SER A 95 -4.25 -0.97 -0.12
C SER A 95 -3.42 -2.26 0.09
N PHE A 96 -2.80 -2.81 -0.95
CA PHE A 96 -1.86 -3.93 -0.85
C PHE A 96 -0.66 -3.59 0.06
N GLY A 97 -0.18 -2.34 0.04
CA GLY A 97 0.82 -1.85 0.99
C GLY A 97 0.34 -1.85 2.43
N GLY A 98 -0.97 -1.76 2.67
CA GLY A 98 -1.58 -1.95 3.98
C GLY A 98 -1.49 -3.40 4.49
N ALA A 99 -1.63 -4.39 3.59
CA ALA A 99 -1.39 -5.79 3.94
C ALA A 99 0.09 -6.03 4.29
N ILE A 100 1.02 -5.41 3.55
CA ILE A 100 2.46 -5.47 3.83
C ILE A 100 2.76 -4.82 5.18
N ALA A 101 2.16 -3.67 5.48
CA ALA A 101 2.34 -2.96 6.75
C ALA A 101 1.83 -3.78 7.96
N LEU A 102 0.69 -4.46 7.81
CA LEU A 102 0.17 -5.39 8.82
C LEU A 102 1.11 -6.57 9.05
N GLU A 103 1.61 -7.17 7.98
CA GLU A 103 2.55 -8.28 8.06
C GLU A 103 3.87 -7.88 8.72
N LEU A 104 4.41 -6.70 8.34
CA LEU A 104 5.60 -6.12 8.98
C LEU A 104 5.37 -5.95 10.48
N ALA A 105 4.25 -5.34 10.87
CA ALA A 105 3.93 -5.09 12.28
C ALA A 105 3.73 -6.38 13.08
N ALA A 106 3.17 -7.43 12.46
CA ALA A 106 2.98 -8.72 13.12
C ALA A 106 4.29 -9.51 13.28
N GLN A 107 5.17 -9.48 12.27
CA GLN A 107 6.45 -10.20 12.31
C GLN A 107 7.53 -9.45 13.08
N HIS A 108 7.49 -8.12 13.07
CA HIS A 108 8.50 -7.24 13.67
C HIS A 108 7.87 -6.14 14.54
N PRO A 109 7.11 -6.49 15.61
CA PRO A 109 6.32 -5.52 16.37
C PRO A 109 7.16 -4.43 17.03
N THR A 110 8.43 -4.69 17.34
CA THR A 110 9.34 -3.68 17.89
C THR A 110 9.80 -2.63 16.87
N ARG A 111 9.66 -2.93 15.57
CA ARG A 111 10.06 -2.03 14.47
C ARG A 111 8.98 -1.00 14.12
N VAL A 112 7.74 -1.17 14.61
CA VAL A 112 6.60 -0.32 14.27
C VAL A 112 6.18 0.52 15.47
N ALA A 113 6.30 1.85 15.33
CA ALA A 113 5.90 2.81 16.35
C ALA A 113 4.38 3.01 16.39
N SER A 114 3.78 3.13 15.21
CA SER A 114 2.34 3.15 14.98
C SER A 114 2.03 2.63 13.58
N LEU A 115 0.80 2.19 13.37
CA LEU A 115 0.35 1.64 12.11
C LEU A 115 -0.82 2.45 11.56
N VAL A 116 -0.64 3.07 10.39
CA VAL A 116 -1.68 3.80 9.68
C VAL A 116 -2.07 3.01 8.43
N LEU A 117 -3.33 2.63 8.36
CA LEU A 117 -3.88 1.77 7.32
C LEU A 117 -4.86 2.55 6.44
N LEU A 118 -4.41 2.90 5.25
CA LEU A 118 -5.22 3.55 4.23
C LEU A 118 -5.89 2.46 3.40
N GLU A 119 -7.10 2.06 3.79
CA GLU A 119 -7.90 1.05 3.09
C GLU A 119 -7.12 -0.25 2.76
N PRO A 120 -6.61 -0.98 3.76
CA PRO A 120 -5.87 -2.20 3.52
C PRO A 120 -6.72 -3.25 2.81
N MET A 121 -6.10 -4.05 1.93
CA MET A 121 -6.78 -5.09 1.18
C MET A 121 -6.96 -6.36 2.02
N PHE A 122 -8.21 -6.86 2.12
CA PHE A 122 -8.53 -8.17 2.70
C PHE A 122 -9.42 -8.96 1.74
N LEU A 123 -8.90 -10.08 1.23
CA LEU A 123 -9.64 -10.97 0.32
C LEU A 123 -10.53 -11.99 1.06
N THR A 124 -10.43 -12.08 2.38
CA THR A 124 -11.17 -13.04 3.21
C THR A 124 -12.59 -12.62 3.55
N THR A 125 -12.95 -11.37 3.27
CA THR A 125 -14.31 -10.87 3.46
C THR A 125 -15.22 -11.25 2.29
N PRO A 126 -16.56 -11.22 2.43
CA PRO A 126 -17.49 -11.41 1.32
C PRO A 126 -17.23 -10.47 0.13
N ALA A 127 -16.98 -9.19 0.40
CA ALA A 127 -16.61 -8.21 -0.64
C ALA A 127 -15.26 -8.50 -1.26
N GLY A 128 -14.28 -9.00 -0.47
CA GLY A 128 -12.97 -9.45 -0.95
C GLY A 128 -13.09 -10.65 -1.89
N ALA A 129 -13.91 -11.62 -1.56
CA ALA A 129 -14.20 -12.76 -2.44
C ALA A 129 -14.92 -12.33 -3.73
N ALA A 130 -15.82 -11.32 -3.65
CA ALA A 130 -16.46 -10.75 -4.84
C ALA A 130 -15.43 -10.00 -5.71
N PHE A 131 -14.54 -9.22 -5.09
CA PHE A 131 -13.46 -8.51 -5.77
C PHE A 131 -12.54 -9.49 -6.54
N ALA A 132 -12.13 -10.59 -5.93
CA ALA A 132 -11.30 -11.60 -6.60
C ALA A 132 -11.98 -12.18 -7.86
N ARG A 133 -13.31 -12.38 -7.85
CA ARG A 133 -14.07 -12.82 -9.03
C ARG A 133 -14.11 -11.76 -10.13
N ILE A 134 -14.22 -10.47 -9.76
CA ILE A 134 -14.24 -9.35 -10.73
C ILE A 134 -12.83 -9.14 -11.31
N LEU A 135 -11.78 -9.48 -10.58
CA LEU A 135 -10.40 -9.39 -11.05
C LEU A 135 -10.07 -10.46 -12.11
N ALA A 136 -10.72 -11.62 -12.11
CA ALA A 136 -10.40 -12.72 -13.00
C ALA A 136 -10.42 -12.34 -14.51
N PRO A 137 -11.43 -11.64 -15.06
CA PRO A 137 -11.41 -11.18 -16.45
C PRO A 137 -10.25 -10.23 -16.79
N LEU A 138 -9.72 -9.51 -15.82
CA LEU A 138 -8.55 -8.64 -16.04
C LEU A 138 -7.25 -9.45 -16.11
N ILE A 139 -7.17 -10.54 -15.35
CA ILE A 139 -6.08 -11.52 -15.47
C ILE A 139 -6.11 -12.15 -16.86
N ASP A 140 -7.28 -12.58 -17.34
CA ASP A 140 -7.44 -13.14 -18.70
C ASP A 140 -7.01 -12.14 -19.77
N ARG A 141 -7.38 -10.86 -19.66
CA ARG A 141 -6.93 -9.79 -20.56
C ARG A 141 -5.41 -9.66 -20.59
N TYR A 142 -4.78 -9.65 -19.42
CA TYR A 142 -3.33 -9.60 -19.33
C TYR A 142 -2.67 -10.80 -20.01
N GLN A 143 -3.20 -12.02 -19.81
CA GLN A 143 -2.66 -13.27 -20.37
C GLN A 143 -2.72 -13.29 -21.91
N VAL A 144 -3.69 -12.62 -22.53
CA VAL A 144 -3.76 -12.52 -24.00
C VAL A 144 -2.98 -11.31 -24.56
N GLY A 145 -2.15 -10.64 -23.72
CA GLY A 145 -1.27 -9.55 -24.12
C GLY A 145 -1.86 -8.13 -24.02
N ASP A 146 -3.09 -7.99 -23.50
CA ASP A 146 -3.72 -6.67 -23.29
C ASP A 146 -3.38 -6.12 -21.89
N ALA A 147 -2.10 -5.84 -21.66
CA ALA A 147 -1.62 -5.32 -20.38
C ALA A 147 -2.23 -3.94 -20.05
N GLU A 148 -2.35 -3.06 -21.04
CA GLU A 148 -2.95 -1.74 -20.86
C GLU A 148 -4.40 -1.85 -20.42
N GLY A 149 -5.21 -2.63 -21.13
CA GLY A 149 -6.62 -2.83 -20.77
C GLY A 149 -6.81 -3.53 -19.43
N ALA A 150 -5.90 -4.42 -19.04
CA ALA A 150 -5.93 -5.08 -17.73
C ALA A 150 -5.64 -4.08 -16.58
N VAL A 151 -4.60 -3.25 -16.71
CA VAL A 151 -4.24 -2.19 -15.74
C VAL A 151 -5.32 -1.14 -15.64
N HIS A 152 -5.83 -0.64 -16.78
CA HIS A 152 -6.91 0.34 -16.80
C HIS A 152 -8.19 -0.20 -16.16
N GLY A 153 -8.53 -1.47 -16.44
CA GLY A 153 -9.66 -2.16 -15.81
C GLY A 153 -9.50 -2.24 -14.29
N PHE A 154 -8.31 -2.57 -13.79
CA PHE A 154 -8.03 -2.61 -12.36
C PHE A 154 -8.16 -1.23 -11.71
N LEU A 155 -7.53 -0.20 -12.29
CA LEU A 155 -7.58 1.16 -11.75
C LEU A 155 -9.01 1.74 -11.77
N ALA A 156 -9.80 1.41 -12.79
CA ALA A 156 -11.22 1.76 -12.85
C ALA A 156 -12.06 1.01 -11.78
N LEU A 157 -11.69 -0.22 -11.44
CA LEU A 157 -12.39 -1.04 -10.45
C LEU A 157 -12.20 -0.49 -9.02
N VAL A 158 -10.99 -0.03 -8.68
CA VAL A 158 -10.66 0.46 -7.34
C VAL A 158 -10.85 1.98 -7.20
N GLY A 159 -10.70 2.74 -8.27
CA GLY A 159 -10.88 4.19 -8.30
C GLY A 159 -12.33 4.63 -8.47
N ASP A 160 -12.53 5.74 -9.14
CA ASP A 160 -13.85 6.22 -9.56
C ASP A 160 -13.84 6.52 -11.06
N ARG A 161 -14.93 7.13 -11.58
CA ARG A 161 -15.05 7.46 -13.01
C ARG A 161 -13.92 8.35 -13.53
N ASN A 162 -13.29 9.13 -12.63
CA ASN A 162 -12.24 10.09 -12.97
C ASN A 162 -10.83 9.58 -12.57
N TRP A 163 -10.70 8.29 -12.26
CA TRP A 163 -9.45 7.70 -11.77
C TRP A 163 -8.21 8.10 -12.60
N HIS A 164 -8.34 8.08 -13.92
CA HIS A 164 -7.24 8.43 -14.82
C HIS A 164 -6.81 9.90 -14.66
N ALA A 165 -7.78 10.81 -14.66
CA ALA A 165 -7.50 12.23 -14.46
C ALA A 165 -6.91 12.52 -13.07
N ILE A 166 -7.41 11.86 -12.03
CA ILE A 166 -6.90 11.99 -10.65
C ILE A 166 -5.42 11.57 -10.61
N ILE A 167 -5.09 10.39 -11.15
CA ILE A 167 -3.72 9.89 -11.14
C ILE A 167 -2.79 10.79 -11.97
N GLU A 168 -3.15 11.08 -13.21
CA GLU A 168 -2.29 11.85 -14.13
C GLU A 168 -2.12 13.33 -13.74
N GLN A 169 -3.11 13.95 -13.08
CA GLN A 169 -2.96 15.30 -12.52
C GLN A 169 -2.07 15.33 -11.28
N THR A 170 -2.05 14.25 -10.51
CA THR A 170 -1.33 14.17 -9.25
C THR A 170 0.08 13.64 -9.44
N VAL A 171 0.23 12.61 -10.28
CA VAL A 171 1.51 11.94 -10.61
C VAL A 171 1.55 11.70 -12.13
N PRO A 172 1.96 12.69 -12.92
CA PRO A 172 1.99 12.59 -14.38
C PRO A 172 2.85 11.41 -14.87
N GLY A 173 2.31 10.61 -15.80
CA GLY A 173 2.97 9.43 -16.36
C GLY A 173 2.86 8.16 -15.52
N ALA A 174 2.21 8.20 -14.35
CA ALA A 174 2.10 7.04 -13.46
C ALA A 174 1.27 5.91 -14.07
N VAL A 175 0.25 6.21 -14.87
CA VAL A 175 -0.55 5.17 -15.55
C VAL A 175 0.29 4.45 -16.59
N ALA A 176 1.07 5.17 -17.39
CA ALA A 176 1.98 4.57 -18.37
C ALA A 176 3.08 3.71 -17.70
N GLN A 177 3.59 4.14 -16.54
CA GLN A 177 4.53 3.34 -15.74
C GLN A 177 3.84 2.08 -15.19
N ALA A 178 2.62 2.18 -14.68
CA ALA A 178 1.85 1.03 -14.19
C ALA A 178 1.64 -0.05 -15.28
N VAL A 179 1.42 0.37 -16.54
CA VAL A 179 1.33 -0.56 -17.67
C VAL A 179 2.67 -1.27 -17.93
N LYS A 180 3.80 -0.56 -17.84
CA LYS A 180 5.14 -1.17 -17.95
C LYS A 180 5.40 -2.19 -16.84
N ASP A 181 4.92 -1.91 -15.63
CA ASP A 181 5.11 -2.73 -14.44
C ASP A 181 4.03 -3.80 -14.27
N ALA A 182 3.07 -3.92 -15.21
CA ALA A 182 1.89 -4.79 -15.11
C ALA A 182 2.24 -6.24 -14.75
N ALA A 183 3.35 -6.75 -15.27
CA ALA A 183 3.83 -8.10 -15.00
C ALA A 183 4.11 -8.35 -13.51
N THR A 184 4.58 -7.33 -12.75
CA THR A 184 4.76 -7.47 -11.30
C THR A 184 3.45 -7.80 -10.60
N PHE A 185 2.38 -7.09 -10.94
CA PHE A 185 1.08 -7.35 -10.35
C PHE A 185 0.49 -8.70 -10.82
N PHE A 186 0.37 -8.89 -12.14
CA PHE A 186 -0.37 -10.04 -12.69
C PHE A 186 0.39 -11.38 -12.60
N GLU A 187 1.73 -11.37 -12.68
CA GLU A 187 2.52 -12.60 -12.67
C GLU A 187 3.08 -12.96 -11.28
N THR A 188 3.21 -11.98 -10.35
CA THR A 188 3.84 -12.25 -9.06
C THR A 188 2.94 -11.93 -7.86
N GLU A 189 2.30 -10.75 -7.80
CA GLU A 189 1.50 -10.34 -6.64
C GLU A 189 0.15 -11.06 -6.60
N VAL A 190 -0.59 -11.10 -7.71
CA VAL A 190 -1.89 -11.78 -7.78
C VAL A 190 -1.77 -13.27 -7.45
N PRO A 191 -0.81 -14.04 -8.03
CA PRO A 191 -0.60 -15.43 -7.64
C PRO A 191 -0.12 -15.61 -6.21
N GLY A 192 0.60 -14.65 -5.64
CA GLY A 192 1.10 -14.68 -4.27
C GLY A 192 0.07 -14.31 -3.21
N ALA A 193 -0.92 -13.47 -3.56
CA ALA A 193 -1.89 -12.93 -2.62
C ALA A 193 -2.70 -13.98 -1.83
N PRO A 194 -3.16 -15.11 -2.42
CA PRO A 194 -3.89 -16.14 -1.69
C PRO A 194 -3.08 -16.85 -0.60
N SER A 195 -1.75 -16.78 -0.65
CA SER A 195 -0.88 -17.37 0.38
C SER A 195 -0.84 -16.54 1.66
N TRP A 196 -1.27 -15.28 1.60
CA TRP A 196 -1.32 -14.41 2.76
C TRP A 196 -2.58 -14.64 3.59
N THR A 197 -2.38 -15.16 4.78
CA THR A 197 -3.45 -15.38 5.76
C THR A 197 -3.21 -14.51 6.97
N PHE A 198 -4.01 -13.47 7.13
CA PHE A 198 -3.96 -12.58 8.28
C PHE A 198 -5.26 -12.68 9.08
N GLY A 199 -5.14 -12.83 10.38
CA GLY A 199 -6.29 -13.01 11.26
C GLY A 199 -5.96 -12.68 12.72
N PRO A 200 -6.84 -13.05 13.67
CA PRO A 200 -6.69 -12.70 15.08
C PRO A 200 -5.35 -13.09 15.70
N LYS A 201 -4.77 -14.21 15.26
CA LYS A 201 -3.48 -14.69 15.78
C LYS A 201 -2.33 -13.75 15.42
N GLN A 202 -2.26 -13.31 14.17
CA GLN A 202 -1.25 -12.37 13.70
C GLN A 202 -1.50 -10.97 14.29
N ALA A 203 -2.75 -10.54 14.33
CA ALA A 203 -3.15 -9.27 14.91
C ALA A 203 -2.76 -9.14 16.39
N ALA A 204 -2.84 -10.22 17.16
CA ALA A 204 -2.46 -10.24 18.58
C ALA A 204 -0.97 -9.93 18.83
N ALA A 205 -0.11 -10.07 17.82
CA ALA A 205 1.30 -9.70 17.92
C ALA A 205 1.53 -8.18 17.75
N ILE A 206 0.56 -7.44 17.21
CA ILE A 206 0.64 -6.00 16.96
C ILE A 206 0.19 -5.25 18.20
N THR A 207 1.13 -4.59 18.87
CA THR A 207 0.88 -3.86 20.13
C THR A 207 0.95 -2.33 19.98
N CYS A 208 1.34 -1.85 18.81
CA CYS A 208 1.38 -0.41 18.54
C CYS A 208 -0.02 0.16 18.28
N PRO A 209 -0.22 1.48 18.45
CA PRO A 209 -1.46 2.13 18.06
C PRO A 209 -1.78 1.95 16.57
N VAL A 210 -3.06 1.80 16.24
CA VAL A 210 -3.57 1.58 14.87
C VAL A 210 -4.58 2.65 14.50
N LEU A 211 -4.41 3.27 13.31
CA LEU A 211 -5.37 4.17 12.67
C LEU A 211 -5.90 3.52 11.38
N SER A 212 -7.21 3.46 11.25
CA SER A 212 -7.91 3.09 10.01
C SER A 212 -8.40 4.35 9.30
N VAL A 213 -7.95 4.56 8.07
CA VAL A 213 -8.38 5.69 7.23
C VAL A 213 -9.22 5.16 6.08
N LEU A 214 -10.43 5.70 5.89
CA LEU A 214 -11.38 5.25 4.87
C LEU A 214 -11.96 6.45 4.12
N GLY A 215 -12.02 6.36 2.81
CA GLY A 215 -12.75 7.31 1.97
C GLY A 215 -14.26 7.11 2.12
N SER A 216 -15.01 8.19 2.30
CA SER A 216 -16.47 8.10 2.51
C SER A 216 -17.26 7.60 1.30
N ARG A 217 -16.59 7.45 0.15
CA ARG A 217 -17.16 6.91 -1.11
C ARG A 217 -16.46 5.61 -1.55
N SER A 218 -15.71 4.99 -0.68
CA SER A 218 -14.99 3.76 -0.98
C SER A 218 -15.92 2.54 -1.07
N SER A 219 -15.47 1.52 -1.76
CA SER A 219 -16.25 0.31 -2.03
C SER A 219 -16.47 -0.54 -0.77
N PRO A 220 -17.46 -1.45 -0.77
CA PRO A 220 -17.70 -2.38 0.33
C PRO A 220 -16.47 -3.20 0.74
N LEU A 221 -15.52 -3.46 -0.18
CA LEU A 221 -14.26 -4.15 0.11
C LEU A 221 -13.52 -3.51 1.29
N PHE A 222 -13.39 -2.19 1.27
CA PHE A 222 -12.63 -1.44 2.28
C PHE A 222 -13.44 -1.15 3.54
N VAL A 223 -14.78 -1.04 3.40
CA VAL A 223 -15.70 -0.93 4.54
C VAL A 223 -15.66 -2.20 5.38
N GLU A 224 -15.77 -3.38 4.76
CA GLU A 224 -15.64 -4.67 5.42
C GLU A 224 -14.24 -4.88 5.99
N GLY A 225 -13.20 -4.38 5.29
CA GLY A 225 -11.83 -4.37 5.78
C GLY A 225 -11.69 -3.60 7.11
N ARG A 226 -12.30 -2.42 7.23
CA ARG A 226 -12.33 -1.65 8.49
C ARG A 226 -13.04 -2.44 9.61
N GLN A 227 -14.11 -3.15 9.30
CA GLN A 227 -14.80 -3.99 10.29
C GLN A 227 -13.88 -5.09 10.84
N LEU A 228 -13.05 -5.71 10.00
CA LEU A 228 -12.03 -6.66 10.45
C LEU A 228 -10.98 -5.99 11.34
N LEU A 229 -10.52 -4.79 11.01
CA LEU A 229 -9.57 -4.05 11.84
C LEU A 229 -10.14 -3.80 13.24
N HIS A 230 -11.42 -3.40 13.36
CA HIS A 230 -12.07 -3.24 14.65
C HIS A 230 -12.21 -4.54 15.43
N ALA A 231 -12.49 -5.65 14.75
CA ALA A 231 -12.57 -6.96 15.37
C ALA A 231 -11.22 -7.43 15.95
N TRP A 232 -10.12 -7.02 15.32
CA TRP A 232 -8.75 -7.41 15.72
C TRP A 232 -8.09 -6.40 16.65
N PHE A 233 -8.40 -5.11 16.49
CA PHE A 233 -7.80 -4.00 17.24
C PHE A 233 -8.91 -3.16 17.89
N PRO A 234 -9.39 -3.54 19.10
CA PRO A 234 -10.49 -2.82 19.76
C PRO A 234 -10.20 -1.33 20.03
N ALA A 235 -8.93 -0.96 20.12
CA ALA A 235 -8.46 0.43 20.28
C ALA A 235 -8.13 1.13 18.97
N CYS A 236 -8.46 0.53 17.80
CA CYS A 236 -8.25 1.15 16.50
C CYS A 236 -9.02 2.47 16.41
N GLN A 237 -8.33 3.53 16.04
CA GLN A 237 -8.95 4.82 15.75
C GLN A 237 -9.39 4.89 14.29
N ASP A 238 -10.40 5.70 14.01
CA ASP A 238 -10.92 5.92 12.67
C ASP A 238 -10.72 7.33 12.18
N ALA A 239 -10.46 7.46 10.88
CA ALA A 239 -10.56 8.72 10.18
C ALA A 239 -11.31 8.51 8.85
N ASP A 240 -12.36 9.32 8.63
CA ASP A 240 -13.12 9.33 7.39
C ASP A 240 -12.69 10.51 6.52
N ILE A 241 -12.33 10.21 5.26
CA ILE A 241 -11.94 11.21 4.28
C ILE A 241 -13.14 11.52 3.39
N LEU A 242 -13.77 12.65 3.68
CA LEU A 242 -15.02 13.04 3.03
C LEU A 242 -14.86 13.22 1.51
N GLY A 243 -15.74 12.59 0.75
CA GLY A 243 -15.77 12.66 -0.73
C GLY A 243 -14.71 11.82 -1.42
N ALA A 244 -13.76 11.22 -0.70
CA ALA A 244 -12.71 10.40 -1.29
C ALA A 244 -13.16 8.96 -1.55
N THR A 245 -12.53 8.35 -2.56
CA THR A 245 -12.59 6.92 -2.88
C THR A 245 -11.29 6.23 -2.47
N HIS A 246 -10.99 5.05 -3.02
CA HIS A 246 -9.72 4.34 -2.76
C HIS A 246 -8.45 5.12 -3.14
N LEU A 247 -8.57 6.18 -3.93
CA LEU A 247 -7.46 7.08 -4.26
C LEU A 247 -7.32 8.25 -3.26
N LEU A 248 -7.74 8.06 -2.01
CA LEU A 248 -7.83 9.09 -0.97
C LEU A 248 -6.52 9.86 -0.74
N GLN A 249 -5.37 9.21 -0.85
CA GLN A 249 -4.04 9.80 -0.71
C GLN A 249 -3.67 10.76 -1.86
N MET A 250 -4.36 10.64 -3.00
CA MET A 250 -4.23 11.53 -4.15
C MET A 250 -5.35 12.58 -4.20
N GLN A 251 -6.58 12.19 -3.86
CA GLN A 251 -7.76 13.06 -3.90
C GLN A 251 -7.77 14.09 -2.76
N ALA A 252 -7.30 13.71 -1.57
CA ALA A 252 -7.35 14.51 -0.37
C ALA A 252 -6.11 14.34 0.52
N PRO A 253 -4.88 14.50 -0.03
CA PRO A 253 -3.64 14.26 0.71
C PRO A 253 -3.56 15.09 1.99
N LYS A 254 -4.01 16.35 1.95
CA LYS A 254 -4.06 17.24 3.13
C LYS A 254 -4.93 16.68 4.25
N SER A 255 -6.10 16.13 3.93
CA SER A 255 -7.01 15.56 4.94
C SER A 255 -6.44 14.27 5.52
N VAL A 256 -5.82 13.44 4.69
CA VAL A 256 -5.12 12.22 5.15
C VAL A 256 -3.95 12.58 6.06
N ALA A 257 -3.11 13.55 5.68
CA ALA A 257 -2.00 14.02 6.50
C ALA A 257 -2.46 14.59 7.84
N ALA A 258 -3.56 15.36 7.84
CA ALA A 258 -4.16 15.88 9.06
C ALA A 258 -4.66 14.78 10.00
N ALA A 259 -5.28 13.73 9.45
CA ALA A 259 -5.71 12.56 10.23
C ALA A 259 -4.52 11.82 10.85
N ILE A 260 -3.43 11.63 10.08
CA ILE A 260 -2.19 11.01 10.57
C ILE A 260 -1.59 11.84 11.71
N THR A 261 -1.48 13.15 11.54
CA THR A 261 -0.87 14.02 12.56
C THR A 261 -1.71 14.19 13.82
N ALA A 262 -3.03 14.08 13.72
CA ALA A 262 -3.93 14.08 14.87
C ALA A 262 -3.87 12.77 15.67
N PHE A 263 -3.53 11.66 15.01
CA PHE A 263 -3.37 10.36 15.61
C PHE A 263 -2.02 10.22 16.35
N LEU A 264 -0.94 10.86 15.84
CA LEU A 264 0.42 10.82 16.37
C LEU A 264 0.73 11.99 17.32
#